data_2698784fc06345e9862220ab66764cca
#
_entry.id   2698784fc06345e9862220ab66764cca
#
_cell.length_a   1.000
_cell.length_b   1.000
_cell.length_c   1.000
_cell.angle_alpha   90.00
_cell.angle_beta   90.00
_cell.angle_gamma   90.00
#
_symmetry.space_group_name_H-M   'P 1'
#
loop_
_entity.id
_entity.type
_entity.pdbx_description
1 polymer ?
#
loop_
_entity_poly.entity_id
_entity_poly.type
_entity_poly.pdbx_seq_one_letter_code
_entity_poly.pdbx_strand_id
1 'polypeptide(L)'
;MNKGLKENSTLLLTNGDVVHVNQLLGSGGQGFVYSVTVNGEELALKWYKNRPSAIFYENLQKNVTEGTPSESFLWPIAVTRQKFGSCGYLMPLKPNDYYEFSQFRLAKVRFSSFRAILTAAIEMCNAFKQLHAKGLSYQDLNDGGFFINPRTGRLLICDCDNVFPHGENSGILGKARYIAPEIVMGKNMPDSYSDRFSMTVMLFMLFCIDHPFEGYNVVRHPCMTEDIERKLFGEDICFMFDKNDRKNRPVRGVHRNALTIWPLLPKILQNTFTEELGKKKLASRELRLTEMQWIDILLNVRDSLVVCPHCGDEAFVNRESASCLNPKCNVPIEVEAWLESDSHSIPLIKNNLLKVGTSGCIIGRTIEKPGTIHILLIQNLTVKTWKVITPSEKTVIILPKGYFPVKEGMKVEMTTNDTTIRFTINK
;
A
#
# COMPACT_ATOMS: atom_id res chain seq x y z
N MET A 1 -9.70 -26.51 -23.61
CA MET A 1 -8.67 -25.60 -23.08
C MET A 1 -7.80 -25.10 -24.21
N ASN A 2 -7.72 -23.81 -24.40
CA ASN A 2 -6.87 -23.20 -25.42
C ASN A 2 -5.41 -23.52 -25.12
N LYS A 3 -4.66 -24.01 -26.10
CA LYS A 3 -3.21 -24.11 -26.00
C LYS A 3 -2.66 -22.68 -26.02
N GLY A 4 -1.68 -22.37 -25.18
CA GLY A 4 -1.03 -21.05 -25.18
C GLY A 4 -0.54 -20.63 -26.58
N LEU A 5 -0.17 -19.37 -26.71
CA LEU A 5 0.42 -18.84 -27.94
C LEU A 5 1.84 -19.41 -28.13
N LYS A 6 2.22 -19.60 -29.39
CA LYS A 6 3.60 -19.99 -29.73
C LYS A 6 4.48 -18.75 -29.75
N GLU A 7 5.70 -18.89 -29.28
CA GLU A 7 6.74 -17.85 -29.46
C GLU A 7 6.92 -17.53 -30.95
N ASN A 8 7.26 -16.28 -31.24
CA ASN A 8 7.38 -15.71 -32.59
C ASN A 8 6.06 -15.73 -33.41
N SER A 9 4.91 -16.02 -32.80
CA SER A 9 3.61 -15.86 -33.44
C SER A 9 3.15 -14.41 -33.41
N THR A 10 2.18 -14.08 -34.30
CA THR A 10 1.60 -12.76 -34.38
C THR A 10 0.11 -12.76 -34.08
N LEU A 11 -0.34 -11.66 -33.48
CA LEU A 11 -1.74 -11.35 -33.23
C LEU A 11 -2.04 -9.96 -33.77
N LEU A 12 -3.32 -9.66 -33.93
CA LEU A 12 -3.79 -8.33 -34.30
C LEU A 12 -4.55 -7.71 -33.13
N LEU A 13 -4.30 -6.46 -32.86
CA LEU A 13 -5.11 -5.64 -31.96
C LEU A 13 -6.39 -5.18 -32.65
N THR A 14 -7.36 -4.74 -31.87
CA THR A 14 -8.62 -4.17 -32.39
C THR A 14 -8.39 -2.92 -33.22
N ASN A 15 -7.35 -2.12 -32.93
CA ASN A 15 -6.94 -0.93 -33.68
C ASN A 15 -6.16 -1.26 -34.98
N GLY A 16 -5.80 -2.52 -35.21
CA GLY A 16 -5.07 -2.99 -36.38
C GLY A 16 -3.57 -3.19 -36.20
N ASP A 17 -2.98 -2.77 -35.08
CA ASP A 17 -1.57 -2.99 -34.79
C ASP A 17 -1.22 -4.48 -34.66
N VAL A 18 0.03 -4.83 -35.01
CA VAL A 18 0.55 -6.20 -34.95
C VAL A 18 1.30 -6.40 -33.64
N VAL A 19 0.94 -7.46 -32.92
CA VAL A 19 1.62 -7.91 -31.71
C VAL A 19 2.54 -9.08 -32.07
N HIS A 20 3.81 -8.98 -31.78
CA HIS A 20 4.80 -10.06 -31.89
C HIS A 20 4.98 -10.72 -30.52
N VAL A 21 4.65 -12.01 -30.41
CA VAL A 21 4.79 -12.79 -29.17
C VAL A 21 6.24 -13.20 -29.00
N ASN A 22 6.89 -12.74 -27.91
CA ASN A 22 8.29 -13.04 -27.64
C ASN A 22 8.40 -14.33 -26.79
N GLN A 23 8.19 -14.24 -25.49
CA GLN A 23 8.35 -15.38 -24.55
C GLN A 23 7.23 -15.45 -23.51
N LEU A 24 6.99 -16.65 -22.99
CA LEU A 24 6.08 -16.85 -21.88
C LEU A 24 6.70 -16.33 -20.57
N LEU A 25 6.04 -15.39 -19.90
CA LEU A 25 6.44 -14.86 -18.60
C LEU A 25 5.82 -15.61 -17.42
N GLY A 26 4.59 -16.10 -17.60
CA GLY A 26 3.87 -16.83 -16.55
C GLY A 26 2.55 -17.42 -17.02
N SER A 27 1.99 -18.30 -16.19
CA SER A 27 0.69 -18.94 -16.41
C SER A 27 -0.08 -19.01 -15.10
N GLY A 28 -1.29 -18.49 -15.09
CA GLY A 28 -2.24 -18.55 -13.97
C GLY A 28 -3.52 -19.30 -14.30
N GLY A 29 -4.50 -19.24 -13.42
CA GLY A 29 -5.81 -19.90 -13.59
C GLY A 29 -6.55 -19.41 -14.84
N GLN A 30 -6.62 -18.10 -15.04
CA GLN A 30 -7.38 -17.45 -16.10
C GLN A 30 -6.66 -17.41 -17.46
N GLY A 31 -5.30 -17.34 -17.47
CA GLY A 31 -4.57 -17.07 -18.69
C GLY A 31 -3.08 -17.32 -18.62
N PHE A 32 -2.44 -16.91 -19.70
CA PHE A 32 -0.99 -16.88 -19.89
C PHE A 32 -0.54 -15.42 -20.01
N VAL A 33 0.62 -15.08 -19.49
CA VAL A 33 1.23 -13.75 -19.65
C VAL A 33 2.50 -13.91 -20.48
N TYR A 34 2.60 -13.15 -21.57
CA TYR A 34 3.74 -13.14 -22.49
C TYR A 34 4.41 -11.77 -22.51
N SER A 35 5.72 -11.73 -22.69
CA SER A 35 6.39 -10.56 -23.23
C SER A 35 6.09 -10.49 -24.73
N VAL A 36 5.76 -9.29 -25.20
CA VAL A 36 5.41 -9.05 -26.61
C VAL A 36 6.05 -7.73 -27.06
N THR A 37 6.18 -7.58 -28.39
CA THR A 37 6.64 -6.33 -29.02
C THR A 37 5.52 -5.79 -29.92
N VAL A 38 5.21 -4.50 -29.75
CA VAL A 38 4.25 -3.76 -30.57
C VAL A 38 4.86 -2.43 -30.96
N ASN A 39 4.98 -2.15 -32.25
CA ASN A 39 5.57 -0.91 -32.79
C ASN A 39 6.97 -0.58 -32.22
N GLY A 40 7.75 -1.61 -31.87
CA GLY A 40 9.08 -1.47 -31.26
C GLY A 40 9.10 -1.30 -29.74
N GLU A 41 7.96 -1.24 -29.09
CA GLU A 41 7.82 -1.17 -27.62
C GLU A 41 7.62 -2.57 -27.04
N GLU A 42 8.28 -2.87 -25.92
CA GLU A 42 8.14 -4.12 -25.18
C GLU A 42 7.03 -3.99 -24.13
N LEU A 43 6.01 -4.86 -24.21
CA LEU A 43 4.82 -4.86 -23.40
C LEU A 43 4.53 -6.27 -22.83
N ALA A 44 3.56 -6.39 -21.94
CA ALA A 44 3.01 -7.67 -21.49
C ALA A 44 1.64 -7.90 -22.14
N LEU A 45 1.39 -9.16 -22.53
CA LEU A 45 0.11 -9.63 -23.05
C LEU A 45 -0.47 -10.67 -22.11
N LYS A 46 -1.62 -10.42 -21.49
CA LYS A 46 -2.44 -11.45 -20.83
C LYS A 46 -3.35 -12.10 -21.85
N TRP A 47 -3.17 -13.39 -22.12
CA TRP A 47 -3.95 -14.18 -23.06
C TRP A 47 -4.83 -15.16 -22.31
N TYR A 48 -6.16 -15.10 -22.49
CA TYR A 48 -7.10 -15.94 -21.74
C TYR A 48 -7.08 -17.40 -22.21
N LYS A 49 -7.20 -18.35 -21.28
CA LYS A 49 -7.33 -19.80 -21.54
C LYS A 49 -8.71 -20.16 -22.10
N ASN A 50 -9.73 -19.45 -21.64
CA ASN A 50 -11.11 -19.62 -22.07
C ASN A 50 -11.60 -18.30 -22.67
N ARG A 51 -12.59 -18.37 -23.53
CA ARG A 51 -13.23 -17.18 -24.10
C ARG A 51 -13.93 -16.39 -22.97
N PRO A 52 -13.60 -15.12 -22.74
CA PRO A 52 -14.34 -14.27 -21.82
C PRO A 52 -15.81 -14.09 -22.26
N SER A 53 -16.70 -13.78 -21.30
CA SER A 53 -18.07 -13.39 -21.61
C SER A 53 -18.09 -12.08 -22.42
N ALA A 54 -19.20 -11.80 -23.10
CA ALA A 54 -19.36 -10.55 -23.85
C ALA A 54 -19.27 -9.34 -22.91
N ILE A 55 -19.95 -9.39 -21.77
CA ILE A 55 -19.94 -8.34 -20.75
C ILE A 55 -18.51 -8.04 -20.28
N PHE A 56 -17.72 -9.08 -19.98
CA PHE A 56 -16.33 -8.92 -19.57
C PHE A 56 -15.48 -8.28 -20.68
N TYR A 57 -15.65 -8.72 -21.93
CA TYR A 57 -14.89 -8.18 -23.05
C TYR A 57 -15.25 -6.71 -23.33
N GLU A 58 -16.53 -6.35 -23.27
CA GLU A 58 -17.01 -4.97 -23.43
C GLU A 58 -16.47 -4.06 -22.30
N ASN A 59 -16.50 -4.53 -21.05
CA ASN A 59 -15.94 -3.80 -19.93
C ASN A 59 -14.41 -3.60 -20.07
N LEU A 60 -13.70 -4.63 -20.55
CA LEU A 60 -12.26 -4.52 -20.83
C LEU A 60 -11.96 -3.45 -21.90
N GLN A 61 -12.76 -3.39 -22.98
CA GLN A 61 -12.64 -2.34 -23.99
C GLN A 61 -12.95 -0.95 -23.45
N LYS A 62 -13.95 -0.84 -22.57
CA LYS A 62 -14.28 0.41 -21.86
C LYS A 62 -13.12 0.87 -21.00
N ASN A 63 -12.53 -0.02 -20.20
CA ASN A 63 -11.36 0.27 -19.36
C ASN A 63 -10.17 0.77 -20.18
N VAL A 64 -9.91 0.18 -21.37
CA VAL A 64 -8.88 0.67 -22.31
C VAL A 64 -9.18 2.11 -22.75
N THR A 65 -10.45 2.42 -23.08
CA THR A 65 -10.85 3.74 -23.57
C THR A 65 -10.77 4.81 -22.48
N GLU A 66 -11.16 4.48 -21.25
CA GLU A 66 -11.16 5.41 -20.11
C GLU A 66 -9.76 5.64 -19.52
N GLY A 67 -8.81 4.75 -19.82
CA GLY A 67 -7.42 4.84 -19.36
C GLY A 67 -7.23 4.59 -17.86
N THR A 68 -5.97 4.45 -17.47
CA THR A 68 -5.60 4.10 -16.11
C THR A 68 -6.08 5.12 -15.07
N PRO A 69 -6.59 4.66 -13.91
CA PRO A 69 -6.86 5.53 -12.77
C PRO A 69 -5.59 6.10 -12.14
N SER A 70 -4.48 5.34 -12.17
CA SER A 70 -3.21 5.68 -11.53
C SER A 70 -2.07 4.92 -12.19
N GLU A 71 -0.86 5.47 -12.15
CA GLU A 71 0.38 4.81 -12.62
C GLU A 71 0.73 3.53 -11.82
N SER A 72 0.10 3.34 -10.67
CA SER A 72 0.28 2.11 -9.87
C SER A 72 -0.44 0.89 -10.45
N PHE A 73 -1.29 1.04 -11.48
CA PHE A 73 -1.97 -0.08 -12.12
C PHE A 73 -1.27 -0.51 -13.41
N LEU A 74 -1.00 -1.80 -13.56
CA LEU A 74 -0.68 -2.41 -14.86
C LEU A 74 -1.96 -2.52 -15.70
N TRP A 75 -2.41 -1.37 -16.16
CA TRP A 75 -3.73 -1.18 -16.76
C TRP A 75 -3.81 -1.70 -18.20
N PRO A 76 -4.97 -2.23 -18.64
CA PRO A 76 -5.20 -2.58 -20.04
C PRO A 76 -5.05 -1.35 -20.96
N ILE A 77 -4.17 -1.45 -21.97
CA ILE A 77 -3.92 -0.37 -22.94
C ILE A 77 -4.45 -0.68 -24.33
N ALA A 78 -4.62 -1.94 -24.68
CA ALA A 78 -5.24 -2.38 -25.94
C ALA A 78 -5.75 -3.81 -25.82
N VAL A 79 -6.74 -4.18 -26.61
CA VAL A 79 -7.33 -5.52 -26.66
C VAL A 79 -7.02 -6.17 -27.99
N THR A 80 -6.72 -7.48 -27.99
CA THR A 80 -6.50 -8.23 -29.22
C THR A 80 -7.83 -8.54 -29.92
N ARG A 81 -7.79 -8.70 -31.23
CA ARG A 81 -8.87 -9.37 -31.95
C ARG A 81 -9.01 -10.82 -31.45
N GLN A 82 -10.24 -11.32 -31.49
CA GLN A 82 -10.46 -12.72 -31.13
C GLN A 82 -9.73 -13.65 -32.11
N LYS A 83 -8.98 -14.62 -31.56
CA LYS A 83 -8.27 -15.65 -32.32
C LYS A 83 -8.29 -16.96 -31.53
N PHE A 84 -8.46 -18.09 -32.22
CA PHE A 84 -8.57 -19.42 -31.61
C PHE A 84 -9.64 -19.55 -30.51
N GLY A 85 -10.74 -18.78 -30.62
CA GLY A 85 -11.82 -18.78 -29.64
C GLY A 85 -11.45 -18.06 -28.33
N SER A 86 -10.39 -17.26 -28.31
CA SER A 86 -9.98 -16.45 -27.18
C SER A 86 -9.50 -15.06 -27.60
N CYS A 87 -9.16 -14.23 -26.62
CA CYS A 87 -8.56 -12.91 -26.78
C CYS A 87 -7.60 -12.64 -25.63
N GLY A 88 -6.98 -11.48 -25.66
CA GLY A 88 -6.11 -10.99 -24.60
C GLY A 88 -6.05 -9.47 -24.60
N TYR A 89 -5.31 -8.91 -23.66
CA TYR A 89 -5.06 -7.48 -23.61
C TYR A 89 -3.58 -7.20 -23.33
N LEU A 90 -3.14 -6.04 -23.82
CA LEU A 90 -1.82 -5.50 -23.53
C LEU A 90 -1.84 -4.66 -22.27
N MET A 91 -0.74 -4.69 -21.55
CA MET A 91 -0.48 -3.85 -20.37
C MET A 91 1.01 -3.51 -20.31
N PRO A 92 1.43 -2.51 -19.51
CA PRO A 92 2.85 -2.24 -19.29
C PRO A 92 3.58 -3.47 -18.78
N LEU A 93 4.83 -3.66 -19.24
CA LEU A 93 5.68 -4.73 -18.73
C LEU A 93 6.20 -4.34 -17.33
N LYS A 94 6.08 -5.26 -16.39
CA LYS A 94 6.58 -5.09 -15.02
C LYS A 94 8.12 -4.98 -15.03
N PRO A 95 8.72 -3.96 -14.37
CA PRO A 95 10.18 -3.87 -14.23
C PRO A 95 10.77 -5.05 -13.44
N ASN A 96 12.01 -5.41 -13.72
CA ASN A 96 12.67 -6.59 -13.14
C ASN A 96 12.94 -6.49 -11.63
N ASP A 97 13.03 -5.29 -11.08
CA ASP A 97 13.27 -5.01 -9.67
C ASP A 97 11.97 -4.95 -8.82
N TYR A 98 10.83 -5.32 -9.41
CA TYR A 98 9.56 -5.51 -8.72
C TYR A 98 9.27 -7.01 -8.55
N TYR A 99 8.89 -7.39 -7.34
CA TYR A 99 8.64 -8.76 -6.93
C TYR A 99 7.20 -8.95 -6.48
N GLU A 100 6.61 -10.08 -6.84
CA GLU A 100 5.28 -10.46 -6.37
C GLU A 100 5.26 -10.60 -4.84
N PHE A 101 4.19 -10.17 -4.19
CA PHE A 101 4.12 -10.16 -2.73
C PHE A 101 4.25 -11.56 -2.11
N SER A 102 3.85 -12.60 -2.82
CA SER A 102 4.07 -14.00 -2.43
C SER A 102 5.54 -14.30 -2.09
N GLN A 103 6.51 -13.65 -2.77
CA GLN A 103 7.94 -13.85 -2.52
C GLN A 103 8.40 -13.26 -1.18
N PHE A 104 7.75 -12.18 -0.73
CA PHE A 104 7.97 -11.62 0.61
C PHE A 104 7.43 -12.55 1.69
N ARG A 105 6.25 -13.14 1.49
CA ARG A 105 5.67 -14.14 2.40
C ARG A 105 6.55 -15.39 2.52
N LEU A 106 7.18 -15.81 1.43
CA LEU A 106 8.12 -16.94 1.39
C LEU A 106 9.53 -16.58 1.86
N ALA A 107 9.75 -15.34 2.33
CA ALA A 107 11.05 -14.81 2.76
C ALA A 107 12.16 -14.87 1.68
N LYS A 108 11.80 -15.01 0.38
CA LYS A 108 12.73 -14.97 -0.75
C LYS A 108 13.17 -13.55 -1.05
N VAL A 109 12.32 -12.58 -0.77
CA VAL A 109 12.56 -11.14 -0.87
C VAL A 109 12.22 -10.49 0.48
N ARG A 110 12.94 -9.44 0.85
CA ARG A 110 12.69 -8.68 2.08
C ARG A 110 12.67 -7.18 1.77
N PHE A 111 11.83 -6.44 2.46
CA PHE A 111 11.89 -4.98 2.43
C PHE A 111 13.21 -4.50 3.01
N SER A 112 13.77 -3.47 2.40
CA SER A 112 15.02 -2.84 2.88
C SER A 112 14.81 -2.03 4.17
N SER A 113 13.57 -1.60 4.45
CA SER A 113 13.25 -0.70 5.55
C SER A 113 11.74 -0.69 5.85
N PHE A 114 11.35 -0.25 7.05
CA PHE A 114 9.95 0.07 7.37
C PHE A 114 9.39 1.19 6.49
N ARG A 115 10.26 2.13 6.11
CA ARG A 115 9.90 3.20 5.17
C ARG A 115 9.43 2.67 3.83
N ALA A 116 10.06 1.62 3.29
CA ALA A 116 9.62 0.97 2.06
C ALA A 116 8.23 0.32 2.25
N ILE A 117 7.97 -0.32 3.39
CA ILE A 117 6.65 -0.89 3.71
C ILE A 117 5.59 0.22 3.77
N LEU A 118 5.87 1.33 4.46
CA LEU A 118 4.95 2.46 4.56
C LEU A 118 4.68 3.10 3.20
N THR A 119 5.70 3.21 2.34
CA THR A 119 5.52 3.71 0.98
C THR A 119 4.57 2.81 0.20
N ALA A 120 4.75 1.49 0.25
CA ALA A 120 3.86 0.54 -0.43
C ALA A 120 2.42 0.63 0.10
N ALA A 121 2.24 0.77 1.41
CA ALA A 121 0.93 0.93 2.03
C ALA A 121 0.23 2.23 1.59
N ILE A 122 0.94 3.36 1.59
CA ILE A 122 0.42 4.67 1.15
C ILE A 122 0.09 4.64 -0.35
N GLU A 123 0.96 4.07 -1.18
CA GLU A 123 0.71 3.96 -2.62
C GLU A 123 -0.49 3.07 -2.92
N MET A 124 -0.68 1.96 -2.20
CA MET A 124 -1.88 1.12 -2.31
C MET A 124 -3.14 1.92 -2.02
N CYS A 125 -3.21 2.61 -0.86
CA CYS A 125 -4.37 3.43 -0.52
C CYS A 125 -4.61 4.54 -1.55
N ASN A 126 -3.56 5.19 -2.05
CA ASN A 126 -3.68 6.25 -3.04
C ASN A 126 -4.16 5.74 -4.41
N ALA A 127 -3.71 4.55 -4.83
CA ALA A 127 -4.18 3.89 -6.04
C ALA A 127 -5.69 3.57 -5.95
N PHE A 128 -6.12 2.95 -4.84
CA PHE A 128 -7.54 2.63 -4.62
C PHE A 128 -8.40 3.89 -4.46
N LYS A 129 -7.90 4.95 -3.84
CA LYS A 129 -8.59 6.25 -3.81
C LYS A 129 -8.87 6.78 -5.22
N GLN A 130 -7.89 6.71 -6.12
CA GLN A 130 -8.05 7.18 -7.50
C GLN A 130 -9.00 6.26 -8.31
N LEU A 131 -8.93 4.94 -8.08
CA LEU A 131 -9.84 3.96 -8.68
C LEU A 131 -11.30 4.24 -8.28
N HIS A 132 -11.56 4.32 -6.97
CA HIS A 132 -12.90 4.56 -6.42
C HIS A 132 -13.44 5.95 -6.79
N ALA A 133 -12.58 6.98 -6.91
CA ALA A 133 -12.97 8.30 -7.39
C ALA A 133 -13.46 8.32 -8.85
N LYS A 134 -13.04 7.35 -9.67
CA LYS A 134 -13.59 7.12 -11.03
C LYS A 134 -14.89 6.28 -11.02
N GLY A 135 -15.43 5.93 -9.86
CA GLY A 135 -16.61 5.06 -9.74
C GLY A 135 -16.34 3.60 -10.10
N LEU A 136 -15.08 3.15 -10.02
CA LEU A 136 -14.66 1.79 -10.31
C LEU A 136 -14.39 1.01 -9.02
N SER A 137 -14.47 -0.33 -9.08
CA SER A 137 -14.06 -1.25 -8.01
C SER A 137 -13.19 -2.38 -8.56
N TYR A 138 -12.21 -2.84 -7.77
CA TYR A 138 -11.20 -3.80 -8.20
C TYR A 138 -11.68 -5.25 -8.10
N GLN A 139 -12.38 -5.59 -7.04
CA GLN A 139 -13.16 -6.81 -6.80
C GLN A 139 -12.37 -8.11 -6.53
N ASP A 140 -11.09 -8.23 -6.86
CA ASP A 140 -10.25 -9.43 -6.62
C ASP A 140 -8.85 -9.11 -6.08
N LEU A 141 -8.76 -8.19 -5.11
CA LEU A 141 -7.49 -7.87 -4.47
C LEU A 141 -7.02 -9.03 -3.59
N ASN A 142 -5.84 -9.57 -3.88
CA ASN A 142 -5.22 -10.67 -3.14
C ASN A 142 -3.68 -10.60 -3.24
N ASP A 143 -2.98 -11.49 -2.55
CA ASP A 143 -1.51 -11.51 -2.44
C ASP A 143 -0.75 -11.80 -3.74
N GLY A 144 -1.41 -12.27 -4.79
CA GLY A 144 -0.86 -12.41 -6.15
C GLY A 144 -1.16 -11.20 -7.06
N GLY A 145 -2.01 -10.27 -6.59
CA GLY A 145 -2.50 -9.14 -7.40
C GLY A 145 -1.58 -7.93 -7.44
N PHE A 146 -0.36 -7.99 -6.87
CA PHE A 146 0.54 -6.85 -6.91
C PHE A 146 2.02 -7.19 -6.77
N PHE A 147 2.85 -6.29 -7.27
CA PHE A 147 4.30 -6.34 -7.23
C PHE A 147 4.86 -5.14 -6.47
N ILE A 148 5.97 -5.33 -5.75
CA ILE A 148 6.60 -4.28 -4.96
C ILE A 148 8.09 -4.23 -5.25
N ASN A 149 8.62 -3.01 -5.37
CA ASN A 149 10.04 -2.77 -5.32
C ASN A 149 10.49 -2.79 -3.84
N PRO A 150 11.33 -3.73 -3.39
CA PRO A 150 11.65 -3.89 -1.97
C PRO A 150 12.48 -2.75 -1.38
N ARG A 151 13.16 -1.96 -2.21
CA ARG A 151 14.00 -0.84 -1.78
C ARG A 151 13.22 0.46 -1.63
N THR A 152 12.34 0.74 -2.58
CA THR A 152 11.60 2.02 -2.63
C THR A 152 10.22 1.91 -2.02
N GLY A 153 9.63 0.71 -1.98
CA GLY A 153 8.23 0.49 -1.64
C GLY A 153 7.26 0.83 -2.77
N ARG A 154 7.74 1.22 -3.96
CA ARG A 154 6.86 1.47 -5.11
C ARG A 154 6.07 0.22 -5.44
N LEU A 155 4.78 0.41 -5.78
CA LEU A 155 3.79 -0.64 -5.94
C LEU A 155 3.23 -0.65 -7.36
N LEU A 156 3.02 -1.86 -7.91
CA LEU A 156 2.28 -2.09 -9.16
C LEU A 156 1.18 -3.11 -8.91
N ILE A 157 -0.05 -2.77 -9.28
CA ILE A 157 -1.24 -3.62 -9.13
C ILE A 157 -1.56 -4.22 -10.50
N CYS A 158 -1.66 -5.55 -10.58
CA CYS A 158 -1.97 -6.29 -11.80
C CYS A 158 -3.41 -6.80 -11.79
N ASP A 159 -3.78 -7.64 -12.77
CA ASP A 159 -5.12 -8.22 -12.92
C ASP A 159 -6.27 -7.17 -12.97
N CYS A 160 -6.00 -6.02 -13.62
CA CYS A 160 -6.93 -4.91 -13.74
C CYS A 160 -8.11 -5.20 -14.69
N ASP A 161 -8.14 -6.35 -15.32
CA ASP A 161 -9.26 -6.86 -16.12
C ASP A 161 -10.49 -7.23 -15.29
N ASN A 162 -10.32 -7.41 -13.96
CA ASN A 162 -11.43 -7.63 -13.02
C ASN A 162 -12.08 -6.32 -12.53
N VAL A 163 -11.58 -5.17 -12.96
CA VAL A 163 -12.12 -3.86 -12.56
C VAL A 163 -13.43 -3.57 -13.29
N PHE A 164 -14.48 -3.27 -12.51
CA PHE A 164 -15.81 -2.95 -12.99
C PHE A 164 -16.34 -1.65 -12.36
N PRO A 165 -17.36 -1.02 -12.96
CA PRO A 165 -18.09 0.05 -12.30
C PRO A 165 -18.62 -0.39 -10.93
N HIS A 166 -18.68 0.53 -9.98
CA HIS A 166 -19.22 0.26 -8.64
C HIS A 166 -20.65 -0.29 -8.72
N GLY A 167 -20.88 -1.43 -8.08
CA GLY A 167 -22.18 -2.12 -8.10
C GLY A 167 -22.40 -3.07 -9.28
N GLU A 168 -21.48 -3.12 -10.26
CA GLU A 168 -21.49 -4.10 -11.34
C GLU A 168 -20.43 -5.19 -11.11
N ASN A 169 -20.68 -6.39 -11.65
CA ASN A 169 -19.75 -7.52 -11.49
C ASN A 169 -19.87 -8.49 -12.68
N SER A 170 -18.77 -9.10 -13.08
CA SER A 170 -18.73 -10.13 -14.13
C SER A 170 -19.08 -11.55 -13.68
N GLY A 171 -19.41 -11.75 -12.39
CA GLY A 171 -19.57 -13.06 -11.76
C GLY A 171 -18.30 -13.56 -11.07
N ILE A 172 -17.21 -12.79 -11.08
CA ILE A 172 -15.98 -13.08 -10.32
C ILE A 172 -16.16 -12.53 -8.92
N LEU A 173 -16.09 -13.39 -7.91
CA LEU A 173 -16.25 -13.00 -6.50
C LEU A 173 -14.92 -12.76 -5.78
N GLY A 174 -13.80 -13.18 -6.36
CA GLY A 174 -12.48 -13.16 -5.71
C GLY A 174 -12.25 -14.39 -4.82
N LYS A 175 -11.13 -14.39 -4.09
CA LYS A 175 -10.75 -15.50 -3.19
C LYS A 175 -11.32 -15.27 -1.80
N ALA A 176 -12.03 -16.27 -1.23
CA ALA A 176 -12.73 -16.18 0.05
C ALA A 176 -11.91 -15.59 1.20
N ARG A 177 -10.59 -15.84 1.24
CA ARG A 177 -9.69 -15.33 2.28
C ARG A 177 -9.48 -13.81 2.24
N TYR A 178 -9.61 -13.20 1.06
CA TYR A 178 -9.30 -11.80 0.82
C TYR A 178 -10.53 -10.92 0.65
N ILE A 179 -11.67 -11.52 0.28
CA ILE A 179 -12.91 -10.78 0.05
C ILE A 179 -13.70 -10.57 1.35
N ALA A 180 -14.53 -9.54 1.37
CA ALA A 180 -15.31 -9.17 2.53
C ALA A 180 -16.30 -10.28 2.95
N PRO A 181 -16.56 -10.44 4.26
CA PRO A 181 -17.41 -11.53 4.78
C PRO A 181 -18.83 -11.50 4.20
N GLU A 182 -19.39 -10.33 3.91
CA GLU A 182 -20.70 -10.20 3.25
C GLU A 182 -20.70 -10.76 1.82
N ILE A 183 -19.56 -10.73 1.14
CA ILE A 183 -19.42 -11.34 -0.21
C ILE A 183 -19.29 -12.86 -0.06
N VAL A 184 -18.46 -13.35 0.87
CA VAL A 184 -18.33 -14.79 1.17
C VAL A 184 -19.68 -15.41 1.51
N MET A 185 -20.53 -14.65 2.21
CA MET A 185 -21.89 -15.07 2.60
C MET A 185 -22.92 -14.92 1.49
N GLY A 186 -22.57 -14.35 0.33
CA GLY A 186 -23.50 -14.10 -0.77
C GLY A 186 -24.56 -13.03 -0.45
N LYS A 187 -24.31 -12.16 0.52
CA LYS A 187 -25.25 -11.09 0.92
C LYS A 187 -25.11 -9.85 0.02
N ASN A 188 -23.94 -9.62 -0.54
CA ASN A 188 -23.62 -8.51 -1.42
C ASN A 188 -22.78 -9.00 -2.59
N MET A 189 -22.73 -8.22 -3.67
CA MET A 189 -21.74 -8.36 -4.74
C MET A 189 -20.52 -7.50 -4.44
N PRO A 190 -19.33 -7.85 -4.99
CA PRO A 190 -18.12 -7.05 -4.85
C PRO A 190 -18.31 -5.61 -5.32
N ASP A 191 -17.76 -4.66 -4.58
CA ASP A 191 -17.81 -3.23 -4.85
C ASP A 191 -16.69 -2.48 -4.08
N SER A 192 -16.67 -1.14 -4.11
CA SER A 192 -15.66 -0.35 -3.41
C SER A 192 -15.64 -0.54 -1.89
N TYR A 193 -16.75 -0.90 -1.25
CA TYR A 193 -16.75 -1.20 0.19
C TYR A 193 -16.08 -2.55 0.48
N SER A 194 -16.27 -3.56 -0.38
CA SER A 194 -15.55 -4.82 -0.26
C SER A 194 -14.07 -4.66 -0.58
N ASP A 195 -13.70 -3.78 -1.53
CA ASP A 195 -12.30 -3.43 -1.82
C ASP A 195 -11.60 -2.82 -0.59
N ARG A 196 -12.28 -1.98 0.21
CA ARG A 196 -11.74 -1.43 1.46
C ARG A 196 -11.40 -2.51 2.49
N PHE A 197 -12.23 -3.55 2.57
CA PHE A 197 -11.91 -4.71 3.41
C PHE A 197 -10.66 -5.43 2.89
N SER A 198 -10.64 -5.78 1.61
CA SER A 198 -9.50 -6.47 0.99
C SER A 198 -8.22 -5.65 1.11
N MET A 199 -8.29 -4.33 0.91
CA MET A 199 -7.18 -3.40 1.12
C MET A 199 -6.69 -3.44 2.58
N THR A 200 -7.58 -3.45 3.57
CA THR A 200 -7.22 -3.55 4.98
C THR A 200 -6.51 -4.87 5.30
N VAL A 201 -6.96 -6.00 4.72
CA VAL A 201 -6.29 -7.29 4.81
C VAL A 201 -4.87 -7.19 4.24
N MET A 202 -4.72 -6.60 3.05
CA MET A 202 -3.42 -6.45 2.40
C MET A 202 -2.49 -5.50 3.15
N LEU A 203 -3.00 -4.40 3.71
CA LEU A 203 -2.23 -3.51 4.58
C LEU A 203 -1.68 -4.25 5.81
N PHE A 204 -2.52 -5.05 6.48
CA PHE A 204 -2.03 -5.88 7.59
C PHE A 204 -0.94 -6.85 7.14
N MET A 205 -1.12 -7.50 5.99
CA MET A 205 -0.14 -8.44 5.43
C MET A 205 1.15 -7.74 5.01
N LEU A 206 1.12 -6.51 4.51
CA LEU A 206 2.33 -5.72 4.23
C LEU A 206 3.19 -5.51 5.49
N PHE A 207 2.56 -5.21 6.63
CA PHE A 207 3.28 -5.00 7.89
C PHE A 207 3.67 -6.30 8.58
N CYS A 208 2.76 -7.26 8.68
CA CYS A 208 2.95 -8.47 9.49
C CYS A 208 3.37 -9.71 8.70
N ILE A 209 3.34 -9.67 7.37
CA ILE A 209 3.65 -10.78 6.44
C ILE A 209 2.70 -12.00 6.58
N ASP A 210 1.97 -12.12 7.67
CA ASP A 210 0.97 -13.16 7.93
C ASP A 210 -0.46 -12.62 7.64
N HIS A 211 -1.39 -13.51 7.33
CA HIS A 211 -2.77 -13.16 7.03
C HIS A 211 -3.58 -12.89 8.33
N PRO A 212 -4.37 -11.80 8.44
CA PRO A 212 -5.00 -11.38 9.70
C PRO A 212 -6.02 -12.38 10.26
N PHE A 213 -6.62 -13.21 9.41
CA PHE A 213 -7.68 -14.16 9.78
C PHE A 213 -7.23 -15.63 9.76
N GLU A 214 -6.02 -15.95 9.31
CA GLU A 214 -5.49 -17.32 9.26
C GLU A 214 -4.83 -17.75 10.57
N GLY A 215 -5.46 -17.50 11.73
CA GLY A 215 -4.97 -17.90 13.04
C GLY A 215 -5.26 -19.36 13.39
N TYR A 216 -5.40 -19.65 14.69
CA TYR A 216 -5.63 -21.00 15.23
C TYR A 216 -6.81 -21.71 14.59
N ASN A 217 -7.92 -20.97 14.33
CA ASN A 217 -9.12 -21.56 13.73
C ASN A 217 -8.85 -22.15 12.32
N VAL A 218 -7.97 -21.52 11.54
CA VAL A 218 -7.58 -22.02 10.21
C VAL A 218 -6.57 -23.14 10.34
N VAL A 219 -5.52 -22.95 11.16
CA VAL A 219 -4.41 -23.92 11.31
C VAL A 219 -4.88 -25.29 11.80
N ARG A 220 -5.95 -25.36 12.60
CA ARG A 220 -6.51 -26.65 13.11
C ARG A 220 -7.26 -27.45 12.04
N HIS A 221 -7.57 -26.86 10.88
CA HIS A 221 -8.25 -27.56 9.79
C HIS A 221 -7.22 -28.05 8.76
N PRO A 222 -6.98 -29.37 8.65
CA PRO A 222 -5.99 -29.92 7.74
C PRO A 222 -6.40 -29.84 6.27
N CYS A 223 -7.69 -29.68 6.01
CA CYS A 223 -8.27 -29.52 4.68
C CYS A 223 -9.30 -28.39 4.71
N MET A 224 -9.23 -27.48 3.77
CA MET A 224 -10.17 -26.37 3.60
C MET A 224 -11.19 -26.74 2.53
N THR A 225 -12.43 -27.00 2.96
CA THR A 225 -13.59 -27.13 2.07
C THR A 225 -14.28 -25.78 1.90
N GLU A 226 -15.13 -25.63 0.89
CA GLU A 226 -15.91 -24.40 0.68
C GLU A 226 -16.78 -24.04 1.91
N ASP A 227 -17.37 -25.03 2.57
CA ASP A 227 -18.16 -24.82 3.79
C ASP A 227 -17.29 -24.30 4.96
N ILE A 228 -16.07 -24.85 5.12
CA ILE A 228 -15.12 -24.38 6.14
C ILE A 228 -14.64 -22.96 5.82
N GLU A 229 -14.30 -22.68 4.55
CA GLU A 229 -13.93 -21.32 4.13
C GLU A 229 -15.05 -20.32 4.37
N ARG A 230 -16.28 -20.66 3.96
CA ARG A 230 -17.48 -19.84 4.21
C ARG A 230 -17.69 -19.57 5.70
N LYS A 231 -17.49 -20.58 6.54
CA LYS A 231 -17.60 -20.43 7.99
C LYS A 231 -16.51 -19.52 8.55
N LEU A 232 -15.25 -19.78 8.22
CA LEU A 232 -14.10 -19.09 8.83
C LEU A 232 -13.85 -17.68 8.29
N PHE A 233 -14.20 -17.41 7.04
CA PHE A 233 -14.01 -16.10 6.40
C PHE A 233 -15.32 -15.33 6.18
N GLY A 234 -16.47 -15.93 6.48
CA GLY A 234 -17.81 -15.32 6.42
C GLY A 234 -18.48 -15.24 7.77
N GLU A 235 -19.03 -16.37 8.25
CA GLU A 235 -19.89 -16.41 9.43
C GLU A 235 -19.17 -16.11 10.75
N ASP A 236 -18.01 -16.76 10.95
CA ASP A 236 -17.22 -16.77 12.19
C ASP A 236 -15.86 -16.06 12.02
N ILE A 237 -15.75 -15.15 11.06
CA ILE A 237 -14.50 -14.42 10.81
C ILE A 237 -14.02 -13.73 12.10
N CYS A 238 -12.73 -13.88 12.42
CA CYS A 238 -12.16 -13.38 13.65
C CYS A 238 -10.71 -12.96 13.47
N PHE A 239 -10.39 -11.73 13.80
CA PHE A 239 -9.04 -11.19 13.74
C PHE A 239 -8.11 -11.89 14.75
N MET A 240 -6.90 -12.27 14.30
CA MET A 240 -5.98 -13.06 15.15
C MET A 240 -5.45 -12.31 16.38
N PHE A 241 -5.47 -10.97 16.38
CA PHE A 241 -5.08 -10.14 17.51
C PHE A 241 -6.26 -9.47 18.22
N ASP A 242 -7.51 -9.96 18.01
CA ASP A 242 -8.66 -9.49 18.76
C ASP A 242 -8.44 -9.79 20.26
N LYS A 243 -8.47 -8.74 21.09
CA LYS A 243 -8.28 -8.84 22.53
C LYS A 243 -9.48 -9.46 23.23
N ASN A 244 -10.68 -9.32 22.66
CA ASN A 244 -11.94 -9.75 23.23
C ASN A 244 -12.37 -11.15 22.77
N ASP A 245 -11.82 -11.62 21.62
CA ASP A 245 -12.12 -12.94 21.07
C ASP A 245 -10.84 -13.65 20.63
N ARG A 246 -10.31 -14.48 21.52
CA ARG A 246 -9.04 -15.19 21.33
C ARG A 246 -9.16 -16.53 20.60
N LYS A 247 -10.35 -16.85 20.06
CA LYS A 247 -10.58 -18.14 19.36
C LYS A 247 -9.66 -18.35 18.16
N ASN A 248 -9.29 -17.26 17.48
CA ASN A 248 -8.41 -17.27 16.32
C ASN A 248 -7.00 -16.71 16.59
N ARG A 249 -6.51 -16.82 17.84
CA ARG A 249 -5.18 -16.31 18.21
C ARG A 249 -4.05 -16.83 17.30
N PRO A 250 -2.96 -16.07 17.14
CA PRO A 250 -1.80 -16.55 16.37
C PRO A 250 -1.16 -17.79 17.04
N VAL A 251 -0.63 -18.70 16.22
CA VAL A 251 -0.04 -19.96 16.64
C VAL A 251 1.48 -19.85 16.64
N ARG A 252 2.14 -20.13 17.77
CA ARG A 252 3.61 -20.16 17.88
C ARG A 252 4.18 -21.19 16.90
N GLY A 253 5.26 -20.80 16.21
CA GLY A 253 5.91 -21.64 15.20
C GLY A 253 5.31 -21.53 13.79
N VAL A 254 4.03 -21.13 13.66
CA VAL A 254 3.37 -20.87 12.37
C VAL A 254 3.45 -19.36 12.06
N HIS A 255 2.88 -18.50 12.89
CA HIS A 255 2.77 -17.04 12.68
C HIS A 255 3.97 -16.31 13.31
N ARG A 256 5.20 -16.67 12.92
CA ARG A 256 6.43 -16.10 13.49
C ARG A 256 6.56 -14.63 13.18
N ASN A 257 6.23 -14.22 11.95
CA ASN A 257 6.35 -12.83 11.52
C ASN A 257 5.37 -11.95 12.29
N ALA A 258 4.07 -12.28 12.31
CA ALA A 258 3.06 -11.51 13.02
C ALA A 258 3.34 -11.43 14.52
N LEU A 259 3.75 -12.54 15.16
CA LEU A 259 4.09 -12.55 16.59
C LEU A 259 5.32 -11.69 16.93
N THR A 260 6.26 -11.55 15.99
CA THR A 260 7.47 -10.73 16.17
C THR A 260 7.20 -9.27 15.86
N ILE A 261 6.49 -8.99 14.76
CA ILE A 261 6.33 -7.62 14.25
C ILE A 261 5.18 -6.87 14.94
N TRP A 262 4.05 -7.53 15.20
CA TRP A 262 2.88 -6.88 15.80
C TRP A 262 3.18 -6.07 17.07
N PRO A 263 3.96 -6.58 18.05
CA PRO A 263 4.29 -5.80 19.24
C PRO A 263 5.16 -4.56 18.97
N LEU A 264 5.90 -4.55 17.85
CA LEU A 264 6.80 -3.46 17.47
C LEU A 264 6.09 -2.35 16.68
N LEU A 265 4.89 -2.63 16.14
CA LEU A 265 4.12 -1.63 15.42
C LEU A 265 3.67 -0.50 16.36
N PRO A 266 3.63 0.75 15.87
CA PRO A 266 3.04 1.87 16.63
C PRO A 266 1.62 1.55 17.11
N LYS A 267 1.27 2.05 18.30
CA LYS A 267 -0.06 1.81 18.89
C LYS A 267 -1.21 2.26 18.00
N ILE A 268 -1.02 3.34 17.25
CA ILE A 268 -1.99 3.82 16.28
C ILE A 268 -2.32 2.73 15.24
N LEU A 269 -1.33 2.05 14.66
CA LEU A 269 -1.56 0.94 13.73
C LEU A 269 -2.21 -0.27 14.40
N GLN A 270 -1.73 -0.66 15.60
CA GLN A 270 -2.33 -1.78 16.33
C GLN A 270 -3.81 -1.53 16.63
N ASN A 271 -4.15 -0.33 17.09
CA ASN A 271 -5.52 0.05 17.39
C ASN A 271 -6.38 0.10 16.12
N THR A 272 -5.88 0.74 15.06
CA THR A 272 -6.59 0.83 13.77
C THR A 272 -6.89 -0.55 13.20
N PHE A 273 -5.92 -1.46 13.14
CA PHE A 273 -6.18 -2.83 12.67
C PHE A 273 -7.15 -3.59 13.59
N THR A 274 -7.05 -3.40 14.91
CA THR A 274 -7.96 -4.03 15.86
C THR A 274 -9.42 -3.55 15.66
N GLU A 275 -9.61 -2.29 15.33
CA GLU A 275 -10.93 -1.71 15.04
C GLU A 275 -11.45 -2.13 13.67
N GLU A 276 -10.61 -2.00 12.61
CA GLU A 276 -11.00 -2.30 11.23
C GLU A 276 -11.32 -3.77 11.00
N LEU A 277 -10.55 -4.66 11.62
CA LEU A 277 -10.72 -6.12 11.54
C LEU A 277 -11.52 -6.68 12.71
N GLY A 278 -12.10 -5.79 13.54
CA GLY A 278 -12.94 -6.14 14.67
C GLY A 278 -14.41 -6.37 14.29
N LYS A 279 -15.16 -7.07 15.13
CA LYS A 279 -16.55 -7.51 14.90
C LYS A 279 -17.49 -6.40 14.41
N LYS A 280 -17.35 -5.17 14.93
CA LYS A 280 -18.22 -4.04 14.56
C LYS A 280 -18.11 -3.69 13.08
N LYS A 281 -16.87 -3.54 12.56
CA LYS A 281 -16.61 -3.15 11.17
C LYS A 281 -16.71 -4.32 10.20
N LEU A 282 -16.50 -5.54 10.68
CA LEU A 282 -16.80 -6.75 9.91
C LEU A 282 -18.30 -6.91 9.65
N ALA A 283 -19.15 -6.46 10.58
CA ALA A 283 -20.61 -6.53 10.46
C ALA A 283 -21.25 -5.34 9.69
N SER A 284 -20.54 -4.21 9.55
CA SER A 284 -21.08 -2.98 8.97
C SER A 284 -20.07 -2.37 7.99
N ARG A 285 -20.25 -2.65 6.72
CA ARG A 285 -19.35 -2.28 5.63
C ARG A 285 -19.15 -0.75 5.49
N GLU A 286 -20.17 0.03 5.84
CA GLU A 286 -20.18 1.50 5.77
C GLU A 286 -19.26 2.15 6.82
N LEU A 287 -18.90 1.41 7.87
CA LEU A 287 -18.01 1.89 8.93
C LEU A 287 -16.51 1.70 8.63
N ARG A 288 -16.18 1.00 7.56
CA ARG A 288 -14.76 0.77 7.16
C ARG A 288 -14.08 2.08 6.81
N LEU A 289 -12.82 2.21 7.18
CA LEU A 289 -12.02 3.38 6.84
C LEU A 289 -11.95 3.56 5.33
N THR A 290 -12.08 4.80 4.92
CA THR A 290 -11.81 5.20 3.54
C THR A 290 -10.31 5.20 3.26
N GLU A 291 -9.95 5.22 1.99
CA GLU A 291 -8.56 5.29 1.52
C GLU A 291 -7.85 6.54 2.07
N MET A 292 -8.56 7.68 2.15
CA MET A 292 -8.02 8.92 2.72
C MET A 292 -7.71 8.80 4.20
N GLN A 293 -8.62 8.21 4.98
CA GLN A 293 -8.41 7.99 6.41
C GLN A 293 -7.21 7.06 6.66
N TRP A 294 -7.05 6.01 5.84
CA TRP A 294 -5.86 5.18 5.89
C TRP A 294 -4.59 5.95 5.53
N ILE A 295 -4.61 6.79 4.48
CA ILE A 295 -3.47 7.63 4.11
C ILE A 295 -3.08 8.53 5.28
N ASP A 296 -4.02 9.21 5.93
CA ASP A 296 -3.75 10.10 7.06
C ASP A 296 -3.09 9.35 8.23
N ILE A 297 -3.58 8.15 8.56
CA ILE A 297 -2.99 7.30 9.59
C ILE A 297 -1.56 6.88 9.21
N LEU A 298 -1.35 6.42 7.98
CA LEU A 298 -0.05 5.97 7.49
C LEU A 298 0.96 7.12 7.40
N LEU A 299 0.52 8.34 7.07
CA LEU A 299 1.37 9.53 7.10
C LEU A 299 1.82 9.85 8.51
N ASN A 300 0.93 9.79 9.51
CA ASN A 300 1.29 9.96 10.92
C ASN A 300 2.31 8.91 11.39
N VAL A 301 2.12 7.65 10.98
CA VAL A 301 3.09 6.58 11.27
C VAL A 301 4.44 6.87 10.60
N ARG A 302 4.45 7.33 9.37
CA ARG A 302 5.69 7.69 8.66
C ARG A 302 6.41 8.86 9.32
N ASP A 303 5.65 9.83 9.80
CA ASP A 303 6.21 11.01 10.47
C ASP A 303 6.90 10.63 11.79
N SER A 304 6.40 9.59 12.47
CA SER A 304 7.03 9.03 13.68
C SER A 304 8.27 8.17 13.39
N LEU A 305 8.54 7.83 12.13
CA LEU A 305 9.66 6.95 11.75
C LEU A 305 10.95 7.75 11.57
N VAL A 306 11.89 7.53 12.48
CA VAL A 306 13.21 8.18 12.50
C VAL A 306 14.34 7.16 12.30
N VAL A 307 15.52 7.66 11.99
CA VAL A 307 16.75 6.85 11.98
C VAL A 307 17.44 7.03 13.32
N CYS A 308 17.72 5.92 14.02
CA CYS A 308 18.43 5.95 15.27
C CYS A 308 19.85 6.55 15.10
N PRO A 309 20.21 7.60 15.84
CA PRO A 309 21.51 8.23 15.69
C PRO A 309 22.69 7.36 16.15
N HIS A 310 22.43 6.27 16.88
CA HIS A 310 23.47 5.38 17.40
C HIS A 310 23.78 4.20 16.48
N CYS A 311 22.75 3.51 15.96
CA CYS A 311 22.96 2.29 15.17
C CYS A 311 22.54 2.44 13.69
N GLY A 312 21.86 3.52 13.30
CA GLY A 312 21.38 3.75 11.94
C GLY A 312 20.10 2.98 11.57
N ASP A 313 19.54 2.16 12.46
CA ASP A 313 18.29 1.44 12.22
C ASP A 313 17.07 2.36 12.37
N GLU A 314 15.98 2.02 11.72
CA GLU A 314 14.72 2.74 11.84
C GLU A 314 14.03 2.45 13.18
N ALA A 315 13.41 3.48 13.76
CA ALA A 315 12.64 3.39 15.01
C ALA A 315 11.39 4.26 14.92
N PHE A 316 10.30 3.81 15.54
CA PHE A 316 9.11 4.63 15.72
C PHE A 316 9.21 5.41 17.01
N VAL A 317 9.09 6.72 16.92
CA VAL A 317 9.18 7.64 18.05
C VAL A 317 7.85 8.37 18.20
N ASN A 318 7.31 8.34 19.43
CA ASN A 318 6.14 9.09 19.82
C ASN A 318 6.35 9.69 21.23
N ARG A 319 5.39 10.47 21.75
CA ARG A 319 5.51 11.11 23.06
C ARG A 319 5.58 10.14 24.23
N GLU A 320 5.12 8.89 24.06
CA GLU A 320 5.11 7.85 25.10
C GLU A 320 6.38 6.99 25.07
N SER A 321 6.98 6.85 23.87
CA SER A 321 8.13 5.98 23.66
C SER A 321 9.07 6.56 22.61
N ALA A 322 10.31 6.75 22.98
CA ALA A 322 11.37 7.25 22.12
C ALA A 322 12.64 6.38 22.33
N SER A 323 12.58 5.11 21.88
CA SER A 323 13.69 4.17 22.01
C SER A 323 13.97 3.47 20.69
N CYS A 324 15.23 3.13 20.45
CA CYS A 324 15.61 2.32 19.30
C CYS A 324 14.99 0.92 19.42
N LEU A 325 14.37 0.45 18.33
CA LEU A 325 13.74 -0.89 18.27
C LEU A 325 14.77 -2.02 18.06
N ASN A 326 16.01 -1.70 17.72
CA ASN A 326 17.07 -2.70 17.60
C ASN A 326 17.43 -3.24 19.00
N PRO A 327 17.19 -4.54 19.28
CA PRO A 327 17.46 -5.11 20.61
C PRO A 327 18.92 -5.02 21.05
N LYS A 328 19.86 -4.91 20.09
CA LYS A 328 21.30 -4.76 20.37
C LYS A 328 21.67 -3.33 20.70
N CYS A 329 20.87 -2.36 20.28
CA CYS A 329 21.08 -0.94 20.56
C CYS A 329 20.25 -0.50 21.76
N ASN A 330 18.95 -0.59 21.67
CA ASN A 330 17.96 -0.26 22.70
C ASN A 330 18.22 1.08 23.45
N VAL A 331 18.83 2.05 22.77
CA VAL A 331 19.20 3.34 23.34
C VAL A 331 18.01 4.30 23.23
N PRO A 332 17.74 5.14 24.27
CA PRO A 332 16.79 6.23 24.17
C PRO A 332 17.14 7.18 23.02
N ILE A 333 16.13 7.65 22.28
CA ILE A 333 16.28 8.63 21.22
C ILE A 333 15.83 9.98 21.78
N GLU A 334 16.76 10.93 21.89
CA GLU A 334 16.47 12.27 22.39
C GLU A 334 15.64 13.05 21.35
N VAL A 335 14.45 13.50 21.76
CA VAL A 335 13.56 14.35 20.97
C VAL A 335 13.62 15.76 21.56
N GLU A 336 14.15 16.71 20.81
CA GLU A 336 14.29 18.10 21.25
C GLU A 336 12.97 18.86 21.30
N ALA A 337 12.12 18.57 20.32
CA ALA A 337 10.78 19.16 20.17
C ALA A 337 9.96 18.39 19.13
N TRP A 338 8.74 18.81 18.96
CA TRP A 338 7.81 18.28 17.97
C TRP A 338 7.37 19.39 17.01
N LEU A 339 7.30 19.07 15.72
CA LEU A 339 6.73 19.93 14.69
C LEU A 339 5.31 19.43 14.44
N GLU A 340 4.33 20.18 14.92
CA GLU A 340 2.92 19.75 14.99
C GLU A 340 2.02 20.60 14.11
N SER A 341 1.08 19.94 13.44
CA SER A 341 -0.06 20.52 12.75
C SER A 341 -1.32 19.73 13.12
N ASP A 342 -2.48 20.08 12.58
CA ASP A 342 -3.74 19.37 12.84
C ASP A 342 -3.67 17.89 12.47
N SER A 343 -2.80 17.51 11.53
CA SER A 343 -2.71 16.15 10.99
C SER A 343 -1.33 15.49 11.12
N HIS A 344 -0.29 16.21 11.56
CA HIS A 344 1.08 15.73 11.60
C HIS A 344 1.73 16.02 12.95
N SER A 345 2.53 15.06 13.43
CA SER A 345 3.39 15.21 14.61
C SER A 345 4.76 14.61 14.31
N ILE A 346 5.71 15.45 13.94
CA ILE A 346 7.05 15.05 13.48
C ILE A 346 8.06 15.29 14.60
N PRO A 347 8.77 14.24 15.12
CA PRO A 347 9.80 14.43 16.12
C PRO A 347 11.02 15.15 15.55
N LEU A 348 11.47 16.19 16.21
CA LEU A 348 12.68 16.92 15.88
C LEU A 348 13.85 16.30 16.66
N ILE A 349 14.56 15.43 15.98
CA ILE A 349 15.80 14.79 16.47
C ILE A 349 16.97 15.25 15.59
N LYS A 350 18.19 15.02 16.06
CA LYS A 350 19.41 15.35 15.32
C LYS A 350 19.51 14.63 13.98
N ASN A 351 19.87 15.37 12.91
CA ASN A 351 20.09 14.84 11.56
C ASN A 351 18.89 14.12 10.93
N ASN A 352 17.66 14.49 11.28
CA ASN A 352 16.45 13.90 10.70
C ASN A 352 16.01 14.66 9.44
N LEU A 353 15.45 13.92 8.46
CA LEU A 353 14.84 14.49 7.26
C LEU A 353 13.35 14.74 7.49
N LEU A 354 12.90 15.96 7.25
CA LEU A 354 11.48 16.33 7.31
C LEU A 354 10.84 16.03 5.97
N LYS A 355 9.81 15.17 5.98
CA LYS A 355 9.11 14.70 4.79
C LYS A 355 7.63 15.00 4.92
N VAL A 356 7.00 15.41 3.81
CA VAL A 356 5.57 15.72 3.76
C VAL A 356 4.91 15.13 2.50
N GLY A 357 3.57 15.10 2.52
CA GLY A 357 2.76 14.59 1.42
C GLY A 357 2.88 13.07 1.19
N THR A 358 2.02 12.51 0.37
CA THR A 358 1.99 11.06 0.09
C THR A 358 3.26 10.57 -0.59
N SER A 359 3.89 11.38 -1.44
CA SER A 359 5.17 11.08 -2.10
C SER A 359 6.38 11.06 -1.16
N GLY A 360 6.24 11.57 0.08
CA GLY A 360 7.36 11.71 1.01
C GLY A 360 8.40 12.73 0.57
N CYS A 361 7.97 13.83 -0.05
CA CYS A 361 8.85 14.90 -0.49
C CYS A 361 9.68 15.44 0.68
N ILE A 362 11.00 15.49 0.51
CA ILE A 362 11.90 16.05 1.51
C ILE A 362 11.80 17.57 1.43
N ILE A 363 11.35 18.20 2.51
CA ILE A 363 11.22 19.66 2.59
C ILE A 363 12.32 20.30 3.42
N GLY A 364 12.86 19.58 4.40
CA GLY A 364 13.86 20.12 5.29
C GLY A 364 14.66 19.04 6.00
N ARG A 365 15.56 19.48 6.85
CA ARG A 365 16.29 18.61 7.76
C ARG A 365 16.64 19.34 9.06
N THR A 366 16.79 18.58 10.12
CA THR A 366 17.37 19.06 11.37
C THR A 366 18.88 18.94 11.34
N ILE A 367 19.59 19.94 11.84
CA ILE A 367 21.06 19.95 11.97
C ILE A 367 21.45 20.58 13.31
N GLU A 368 22.59 20.19 13.86
CA GLU A 368 23.18 20.90 15.00
C GLU A 368 23.90 22.18 14.53
N LYS A 369 23.82 23.24 15.33
CA LYS A 369 24.59 24.44 15.07
C LYS A 369 26.08 24.16 15.30
N PRO A 370 26.95 24.38 14.30
CA PRO A 370 28.38 24.16 14.45
C PRO A 370 28.97 25.03 15.60
N GLY A 371 29.81 24.41 16.44
CA GLY A 371 30.50 25.09 17.52
C GLY A 371 29.66 25.45 18.76
N THR A 372 28.40 25.01 18.83
CA THR A 372 27.54 25.18 20.00
C THR A 372 26.93 23.83 20.40
N ILE A 373 27.03 23.48 21.69
CA ILE A 373 26.41 22.28 22.22
C ILE A 373 24.91 22.54 22.39
N HIS A 374 24.06 21.63 21.88
CA HIS A 374 22.60 21.56 22.07
C HIS A 374 21.72 22.63 21.41
N ILE A 375 22.11 23.24 20.27
CA ILE A 375 21.16 24.03 19.48
C ILE A 375 20.79 23.29 18.21
N LEU A 376 19.56 22.78 18.16
CA LEU A 376 18.98 22.18 16.95
C LEU A 376 18.46 23.28 16.01
N LEU A 377 18.80 23.17 14.74
CA LEU A 377 18.31 24.06 13.67
C LEU A 377 17.46 23.24 12.69
N ILE A 378 16.48 23.90 12.06
CA ILE A 378 15.77 23.37 10.90
C ILE A 378 16.27 24.10 9.66
N GLN A 379 16.74 23.34 8.67
CA GLN A 379 17.19 23.85 7.38
C GLN A 379 16.09 23.65 6.32
N ASN A 380 15.79 24.71 5.57
CA ASN A 380 14.92 24.68 4.40
C ASN A 380 15.64 24.03 3.22
N LEU A 381 15.17 22.88 2.76
CA LEU A 381 15.69 22.18 1.57
C LEU A 381 14.83 22.38 0.32
N THR A 382 13.77 23.18 0.40
CA THR A 382 12.91 23.50 -0.75
C THR A 382 13.48 24.66 -1.56
N VAL A 383 12.96 24.90 -2.74
CA VAL A 383 13.26 26.05 -3.60
C VAL A 383 12.40 27.28 -3.26
N LYS A 384 11.48 27.16 -2.31
CA LYS A 384 10.57 28.23 -1.85
C LYS A 384 11.01 28.78 -0.52
N THR A 385 10.64 30.03 -0.24
CA THR A 385 10.85 30.65 1.07
C THR A 385 9.86 30.09 2.09
N TRP A 386 10.32 29.96 3.34
CA TRP A 386 9.46 29.65 4.48
C TRP A 386 9.27 30.89 5.36
N LYS A 387 8.19 30.91 6.11
CA LYS A 387 7.91 31.97 7.07
C LYS A 387 7.89 31.41 8.47
N VAL A 388 8.68 32.00 9.35
CA VAL A 388 8.74 31.64 10.77
C VAL A 388 8.23 32.80 11.60
N ILE A 389 7.28 32.55 12.47
CA ILE A 389 6.73 33.52 13.41
C ILE A 389 7.24 33.12 14.79
N THR A 390 8.00 34.00 15.44
CA THR A 390 8.52 33.77 16.79
C THR A 390 7.44 33.93 17.84
N PRO A 391 7.62 33.45 19.09
CA PRO A 391 6.67 33.69 20.19
C PRO A 391 6.45 35.19 20.50
N SER A 392 7.41 36.04 20.14
CA SER A 392 7.28 37.53 20.23
C SER A 392 6.64 38.17 18.97
N GLU A 393 5.93 37.35 18.16
CA GLU A 393 5.22 37.79 16.95
C GLU A 393 6.11 38.36 15.83
N LYS A 394 7.43 38.26 15.96
CA LYS A 394 8.34 38.70 14.90
C LYS A 394 8.37 37.65 13.78
N THR A 395 8.12 38.12 12.55
CA THR A 395 8.20 37.31 11.34
C THR A 395 9.62 37.31 10.79
N VAL A 396 10.13 36.10 10.46
CA VAL A 396 11.42 35.87 9.82
C VAL A 396 11.20 35.06 8.54
N ILE A 397 11.78 35.49 7.44
CA ILE A 397 11.74 34.78 6.16
C ILE A 397 12.99 33.89 6.05
N ILE A 398 12.79 32.62 5.78
CA ILE A 398 13.86 31.62 5.61
C ILE A 398 13.99 31.30 4.13
N LEU A 399 15.08 31.75 3.54
CA LEU A 399 15.39 31.48 2.12
C LEU A 399 15.71 29.99 1.88
N PRO A 400 15.69 29.51 0.64
CA PRO A 400 16.23 28.19 0.28
C PRO A 400 17.64 28.01 0.85
N LYS A 401 17.93 26.84 1.43
CA LYS A 401 19.15 26.49 2.17
C LYS A 401 19.37 27.26 3.49
N GLY A 402 18.54 28.26 3.80
CA GLY A 402 18.55 28.97 5.08
C GLY A 402 18.10 28.06 6.22
N TYR A 403 18.36 28.49 7.45
CA TYR A 403 18.00 27.73 8.67
C TYR A 403 17.54 28.67 9.79
N PHE A 404 16.82 28.08 10.75
CA PHE A 404 16.38 28.78 11.97
C PHE A 404 16.47 27.83 13.17
N PRO A 405 16.64 28.37 14.40
CA PRO A 405 16.73 27.56 15.61
C PRO A 405 15.36 27.00 16.02
N VAL A 406 15.34 25.79 16.52
CA VAL A 406 14.16 25.16 17.13
C VAL A 406 13.89 25.83 18.49
N LYS A 407 12.75 26.51 18.60
CA LYS A 407 12.28 27.12 19.86
C LYS A 407 10.79 26.85 20.02
N GLU A 408 10.39 26.53 21.24
CA GLU A 408 9.00 26.30 21.60
C GLU A 408 8.11 27.51 21.26
N GLY A 409 6.89 27.23 20.78
CA GLY A 409 5.88 28.25 20.40
C GLY A 409 6.14 28.92 19.07
N MET A 410 7.21 28.59 18.33
CA MET A 410 7.37 29.08 16.97
C MET A 410 6.33 28.48 16.04
N LYS A 411 5.71 29.32 15.19
CA LYS A 411 4.84 28.89 14.09
C LYS A 411 5.64 28.95 12.79
N VAL A 412 5.56 27.87 12.00
CA VAL A 412 6.35 27.74 10.76
C VAL A 412 5.42 27.44 9.60
N GLU A 413 5.42 28.30 8.58
CA GLU A 413 4.77 28.07 7.31
C GLU A 413 5.82 27.54 6.32
N MET A 414 5.75 26.26 6.03
CA MET A 414 6.65 25.57 5.09
C MET A 414 5.98 25.45 3.73
N THR A 415 6.49 26.17 2.74
CA THR A 415 5.97 26.14 1.38
C THR A 415 6.77 25.16 0.53
N THR A 416 6.08 24.26 -0.14
CA THR A 416 6.58 23.40 -1.21
C THR A 416 6.17 23.98 -2.57
N ASN A 417 6.39 23.23 -3.67
CA ASN A 417 5.92 23.68 -4.98
C ASN A 417 4.39 23.75 -5.06
N ASP A 418 3.68 22.86 -4.35
CA ASP A 418 2.24 22.62 -4.53
C ASP A 418 1.41 23.06 -3.32
N THR A 419 2.00 23.11 -2.11
CA THR A 419 1.25 23.36 -0.87
C THR A 419 2.05 24.13 0.14
N THR A 420 1.33 24.83 1.06
CA THR A 420 1.90 25.41 2.27
C THR A 420 1.32 24.70 3.48
N ILE A 421 2.19 24.15 4.31
CA ILE A 421 1.83 23.45 5.54
C ILE A 421 2.24 24.34 6.72
N ARG A 422 1.33 24.45 7.70
CA ARG A 422 1.55 25.22 8.92
C ARG A 422 1.82 24.28 10.07
N PHE A 423 2.90 24.56 10.78
CA PHE A 423 3.31 23.83 11.96
C PHE A 423 3.52 24.75 13.16
N THR A 424 3.38 24.18 14.35
CA THR A 424 3.83 24.79 15.61
C THR A 424 4.92 23.90 16.20
N ILE A 425 5.96 24.51 16.76
CA ILE A 425 7.02 23.81 17.48
C ILE A 425 6.65 23.71 18.96
N ASN A 426 6.47 22.49 19.45
CA ASN A 426 6.13 22.19 20.84
C ASN A 426 7.19 21.27 21.46
N LYS A 427 7.49 21.45 22.77
CA LYS A 427 8.36 20.54 23.54
C LYS A 427 7.62 19.38 24.17
#